data_57153c8b97c7ec001a670e4cd3f73c85
#
_entry.id   57153c8b97c7ec001a670e4cd3f73c85
#
_cell.length_a   1.000
_cell.length_b   1.000
_cell.length_c   1.000
_cell.angle_alpha   90.00
_cell.angle_beta   90.00
_cell.angle_gamma   90.00
#
_symmetry.space_group_name_H-M   'P 1'
#
loop_
_entity.id
_entity.type
_entity.pdbx_description
1 polymer ?
#
loop_
_entity_poly.entity_id
_entity_poly.type
_entity_poly.pdbx_seq_one_letter_code
_entity_poly.pdbx_strand_id
1 'polypeptide(L)'
;MRAYVLKHYGGPEGSLLMDVSAPTPRPRDILVEVRAAGLNPVDFKFRQGKLRAILRPKLPFVLGNEFAGEVIGVGDDVKQFRVGDRVFARVAKERAGAFAEQACVDEDHVAHMPRDLDFTAAAGVPLAGLTALQALRDELGVKPGQRVFISGGAGGVGTLQFRSRSG
;
A
#
# COMPACT_ATOMS: atom_id res chain seq x y z
N MET A 1 8.97 2.27 -17.72
CA MET A 1 7.81 1.53 -17.18
C MET A 1 6.57 2.41 -17.19
N ARG A 2 5.39 1.83 -17.30
CA ARG A 2 4.13 2.59 -17.21
C ARG A 2 3.75 2.84 -15.76
N ALA A 3 3.26 4.05 -15.46
CA ALA A 3 2.78 4.44 -14.13
C ALA A 3 1.64 5.45 -14.22
N TYR A 4 0.76 5.45 -13.21
CA TYR A 4 -0.30 6.45 -13.07
C TYR A 4 0.21 7.63 -12.24
N VAL A 5 0.41 8.76 -12.90
CA VAL A 5 1.19 9.90 -12.40
C VAL A 5 0.30 11.10 -12.16
N LEU A 6 0.41 11.69 -10.97
CA LEU A 6 -0.17 12.99 -10.63
C LEU A 6 0.75 14.11 -11.13
N LYS A 7 0.27 14.92 -12.06
CA LYS A 7 0.97 16.11 -12.62
C LYS A 7 0.56 17.39 -11.90
N HIS A 8 -0.71 17.52 -11.58
CA HIS A 8 -1.25 18.62 -10.77
C HIS A 8 -2.45 18.15 -9.96
N TYR A 9 -2.67 18.77 -8.82
CA TYR A 9 -3.81 18.45 -7.97
C TYR A 9 -5.11 18.90 -8.62
N GLY A 10 -6.19 18.12 -8.40
CA GLY A 10 -7.52 18.43 -8.96
C GLY A 10 -8.36 17.19 -9.21
N GLY A 11 -9.15 17.26 -10.27
CA GLY A 11 -9.98 16.16 -10.76
C GLY A 11 -9.18 15.05 -11.45
N PRO A 12 -9.87 14.11 -12.12
CA PRO A 12 -9.22 13.02 -12.85
C PRO A 12 -8.20 13.47 -13.88
N GLU A 13 -8.41 14.63 -14.49
CA GLU A 13 -7.53 15.26 -15.50
C GLU A 13 -6.14 15.61 -14.97
N GLY A 14 -5.99 15.73 -13.65
CA GLY A 14 -4.70 16.01 -12.99
C GLY A 14 -3.72 14.85 -13.00
N SER A 15 -4.17 13.67 -13.40
CA SER A 15 -3.35 12.45 -13.41
C SER A 15 -3.59 11.61 -14.65
N LEU A 16 -2.56 10.93 -15.13
CA LEU A 16 -2.64 10.10 -16.33
C LEU A 16 -1.65 8.93 -16.28
N LEU A 17 -1.93 7.92 -17.08
CA LEU A 17 -1.02 6.82 -17.34
C LEU A 17 0.08 7.31 -18.31
N MET A 18 1.35 7.19 -17.93
CA MET A 18 2.47 7.60 -18.75
C MET A 18 3.73 6.77 -18.48
N ASP A 19 4.67 6.85 -19.39
CA ASP A 19 5.98 6.25 -19.21
C ASP A 19 6.86 7.10 -18.29
N VAL A 20 7.49 6.41 -17.33
CA VAL A 20 8.45 6.98 -16.39
C VAL A 20 9.68 6.06 -16.28
N SER A 21 10.79 6.59 -15.78
CA SER A 21 11.95 5.75 -15.44
C SER A 21 11.59 4.73 -14.36
N ALA A 22 12.15 3.54 -14.46
CA ALA A 22 12.05 2.55 -13.38
C ALA A 22 12.71 3.09 -12.11
N PRO A 23 12.16 2.81 -10.92
CA PRO A 23 12.77 3.25 -9.68
C PRO A 23 14.05 2.47 -9.40
N THR A 24 15.05 3.13 -8.81
CA THR A 24 16.29 2.49 -8.37
C THR A 24 16.20 2.17 -6.88
N PRO A 25 16.42 0.92 -6.46
CA PRO A 25 16.41 0.53 -5.06
C PRO A 25 17.50 1.28 -4.27
N ARG A 26 17.17 1.73 -3.07
CA ARG A 26 18.14 2.16 -2.05
C ARG A 26 18.67 0.92 -1.32
N PRO A 27 19.71 1.05 -0.47
CA PRO A 27 20.31 -0.12 0.20
C PRO A 27 19.34 -1.02 0.96
N ARG A 28 18.30 -0.45 1.59
CA ARG A 28 17.27 -1.23 2.32
C ARG A 28 15.99 -1.49 1.52
N ASP A 29 15.96 -1.12 0.24
CA ASP A 29 14.76 -1.30 -0.57
C ASP A 29 14.73 -2.66 -1.24
N ILE A 30 13.53 -3.18 -1.42
CA ILE A 30 13.25 -4.21 -2.42
C ILE A 30 12.62 -3.54 -3.65
N LEU A 31 12.95 -4.03 -4.82
CA LEU A 31 12.30 -3.70 -6.08
C LEU A 31 11.30 -4.80 -6.40
N VAL A 32 10.05 -4.41 -6.58
CA VAL A 32 8.94 -5.36 -6.78
C VAL A 32 8.30 -5.12 -8.14
N GLU A 33 8.08 -6.18 -8.91
CA GLU A 33 7.16 -6.19 -10.03
C GLU A 33 5.73 -6.24 -9.49
N VAL A 34 4.97 -5.16 -9.68
CA VAL A 34 3.61 -5.03 -9.16
C VAL A 34 2.66 -5.87 -9.99
N ARG A 35 2.01 -6.85 -9.37
CA ARG A 35 1.00 -7.72 -9.98
C ARG A 35 -0.41 -7.20 -9.78
N ALA A 36 -0.65 -6.55 -8.64
CA ALA A 36 -1.92 -5.90 -8.32
C ALA A 36 -1.69 -4.75 -7.34
N ALA A 37 -2.54 -3.72 -7.40
CA ALA A 37 -2.51 -2.59 -6.48
C ALA A 37 -3.92 -2.29 -5.96
N GLY A 38 -4.04 -2.01 -4.66
CA GLY A 38 -5.31 -1.67 -4.02
C GLY A 38 -5.68 -0.20 -4.25
N LEU A 39 -6.95 0.05 -4.57
CA LEU A 39 -7.53 1.39 -4.69
C LEU A 39 -8.22 1.79 -3.40
N ASN A 40 -7.85 2.94 -2.86
CA ASN A 40 -8.35 3.43 -1.57
C ASN A 40 -8.89 4.85 -1.64
N PRO A 41 -9.81 5.23 -0.74
CA PRO A 41 -10.29 6.60 -0.64
C PRO A 41 -9.18 7.65 -0.45
N VAL A 42 -8.06 7.28 0.15
CA VAL A 42 -6.90 8.14 0.32
C VAL A 42 -6.26 8.56 -1.02
N ASP A 43 -6.29 7.70 -2.03
CA ASP A 43 -5.68 7.96 -3.33
C ASP A 43 -6.37 9.14 -4.05
N PHE A 44 -7.71 9.14 -4.11
CA PHE A 44 -8.41 10.26 -4.73
C PHE A 44 -8.38 11.53 -3.87
N LYS A 45 -8.41 11.42 -2.54
CA LYS A 45 -8.23 12.59 -1.65
C LYS A 45 -6.85 13.22 -1.84
N PHE A 46 -5.83 12.38 -2.01
CA PHE A 46 -4.47 12.84 -2.32
C PHE A 46 -4.42 13.56 -3.67
N ARG A 47 -4.94 12.92 -4.73
CA ARG A 47 -5.05 13.53 -6.06
C ARG A 47 -5.77 14.88 -6.03
N GLN A 48 -6.87 15.00 -5.27
CA GLN A 48 -7.61 16.24 -5.10
C GLN A 48 -6.86 17.33 -4.30
N GLY A 49 -5.71 16.99 -3.72
CA GLY A 49 -4.94 17.92 -2.89
C GLY A 49 -5.48 18.12 -1.47
N LYS A 50 -6.47 17.32 -1.03
CA LYS A 50 -7.05 17.43 0.31
C LYS A 50 -6.07 17.09 1.44
N LEU A 51 -4.98 16.40 1.11
CA LEU A 51 -3.94 16.03 2.07
C LEU A 51 -2.69 16.93 2.03
N ARG A 52 -2.72 18.03 1.24
CA ARG A 52 -1.56 18.93 1.06
C ARG A 52 -1.05 19.58 2.34
N ALA A 53 -1.89 19.70 3.37
CA ALA A 53 -1.46 20.22 4.66
C ALA A 53 -0.45 19.27 5.38
N ILE A 54 -0.58 17.97 5.12
CA ILE A 54 0.20 16.91 5.78
C ILE A 54 1.27 16.33 4.85
N LEU A 55 0.96 16.23 3.55
CA LEU A 55 1.79 15.54 2.58
C LEU A 55 1.92 16.36 1.28
N ARG A 56 3.15 16.78 0.97
CA ARG A 56 3.46 17.62 -0.20
C ARG A 56 4.60 17.02 -1.02
N PRO A 57 4.39 15.91 -1.73
CA PRO A 57 5.43 15.39 -2.60
C PRO A 57 5.72 16.36 -3.75
N LYS A 58 6.93 16.26 -4.26
CA LYS A 58 7.30 16.96 -5.48
C LYS A 58 6.57 16.35 -6.67
N LEU A 59 5.87 17.16 -7.46
CA LEU A 59 5.23 16.73 -8.70
C LEU A 59 6.21 16.76 -9.87
N PRO A 60 6.11 15.87 -10.87
CA PRO A 60 5.12 14.78 -10.98
C PRO A 60 5.38 13.64 -9.99
N PHE A 61 4.32 12.94 -9.56
CA PHE A 61 4.38 11.93 -8.50
C PHE A 61 3.55 10.70 -8.85
N VAL A 62 4.13 9.50 -8.74
CA VAL A 62 3.41 8.24 -8.98
C VAL A 62 2.46 7.96 -7.82
N LEU A 63 1.19 7.72 -8.13
CA LEU A 63 0.16 7.44 -7.14
C LEU A 63 0.17 5.98 -6.66
N GLY A 64 -0.69 5.68 -5.68
CA GLY A 64 -0.91 4.34 -5.12
C GLY A 64 -0.19 4.12 -3.80
N ASN A 65 -0.91 3.53 -2.84
CA ASN A 65 -0.46 3.39 -1.46
C ASN A 65 -0.18 1.94 -1.04
N GLU A 66 -0.68 0.95 -1.79
CA GLU A 66 -0.50 -0.47 -1.47
C GLU A 66 -0.48 -1.33 -2.73
N PHE A 67 0.21 -2.44 -2.63
CA PHE A 67 0.33 -3.40 -3.74
C PHE A 67 0.60 -4.82 -3.23
N ALA A 68 0.49 -5.79 -4.14
CA ALA A 68 1.07 -7.12 -4.04
C ALA A 68 1.85 -7.43 -5.33
N GLY A 69 2.95 -8.16 -5.21
CA GLY A 69 3.81 -8.45 -6.33
C GLY A 69 4.94 -9.42 -6.01
N GLU A 70 5.90 -9.48 -6.89
CA GLU A 70 7.06 -10.37 -6.80
C GLU A 70 8.35 -9.55 -6.73
N VAL A 71 9.24 -9.90 -5.83
CA VAL A 71 10.56 -9.25 -5.69
C VAL A 71 11.42 -9.59 -6.91
N ILE A 72 11.86 -8.56 -7.63
CA ILE A 72 12.75 -8.67 -8.80
C ILE A 72 14.15 -8.11 -8.57
N GLY A 73 14.38 -7.46 -7.43
CA GLY A 73 15.67 -6.94 -7.02
C GLY A 73 15.68 -6.55 -5.55
N VAL A 74 16.86 -6.54 -4.95
CA VAL A 74 17.07 -6.15 -3.55
C VAL A 74 18.27 -5.23 -3.44
N GLY A 75 18.20 -4.25 -2.52
CA GLY A 75 19.35 -3.43 -2.14
C GLY A 75 20.36 -4.19 -1.26
N ASP A 76 21.56 -3.66 -1.16
CA ASP A 76 22.70 -4.35 -0.51
C ASP A 76 22.50 -4.62 0.98
N ASP A 77 21.65 -3.85 1.67
CA ASP A 77 21.37 -3.99 3.10
C ASP A 77 20.09 -4.78 3.42
N VAL A 78 19.37 -5.27 2.41
CA VAL A 78 18.14 -6.09 2.58
C VAL A 78 18.53 -7.46 3.15
N LYS A 79 17.82 -7.87 4.21
CA LYS A 79 18.09 -9.12 4.95
C LYS A 79 16.92 -10.10 4.95
N GLN A 80 15.70 -9.61 4.80
CA GLN A 80 14.48 -10.39 5.02
C GLN A 80 13.87 -10.94 3.74
N PHE A 81 14.26 -10.40 2.57
CA PHE A 81 13.67 -10.74 1.28
C PHE A 81 14.72 -11.08 0.23
N ARG A 82 14.31 -11.86 -0.77
CA ARG A 82 15.11 -12.24 -1.94
C ARG A 82 14.29 -12.20 -3.21
N VAL A 83 14.97 -12.18 -4.36
CA VAL A 83 14.32 -12.25 -5.67
C VAL A 83 13.47 -13.52 -5.78
N GLY A 84 12.25 -13.38 -6.29
CA GLY A 84 11.24 -14.42 -6.41
C GLY A 84 10.25 -14.49 -5.23
N ASP A 85 10.49 -13.77 -4.13
CA ASP A 85 9.54 -13.75 -3.02
C ASP A 85 8.23 -13.04 -3.42
N ARG A 86 7.11 -13.65 -3.05
CA ARG A 86 5.78 -13.06 -3.20
C ARG A 86 5.49 -12.19 -1.99
N VAL A 87 5.22 -10.91 -2.22
CA VAL A 87 5.11 -9.90 -1.17
C VAL A 87 3.87 -9.03 -1.35
N PHE A 88 3.45 -8.41 -0.25
CA PHE A 88 2.48 -7.33 -0.25
C PHE A 88 2.94 -6.23 0.70
N ALA A 89 2.58 -4.99 0.39
CA ALA A 89 3.12 -3.84 1.11
C ALA A 89 2.13 -2.68 1.16
N ARG A 90 2.22 -1.94 2.25
CA ARG A 90 1.72 -0.57 2.31
C ARG A 90 2.91 0.37 2.23
N VAL A 91 3.03 1.09 1.12
CA VAL A 91 4.16 2.00 0.89
C VAL A 91 4.15 3.17 1.87
N ALA A 92 5.33 3.62 2.27
CA ALA A 92 5.47 4.83 3.08
C ALA A 92 4.85 6.05 2.35
N LYS A 93 4.24 6.96 3.12
CA LYS A 93 3.47 8.11 2.58
C LYS A 93 4.28 8.98 1.63
N GLU A 94 5.56 9.14 1.92
CA GLU A 94 6.50 9.97 1.18
C GLU A 94 7.01 9.30 -0.11
N ARG A 95 6.72 8.01 -0.26
CA ARG A 95 7.24 7.13 -1.31
C ARG A 95 6.13 6.34 -2.01
N ALA A 96 4.88 6.84 -2.00
CA ALA A 96 3.82 6.22 -2.78
C ALA A 96 4.32 5.90 -4.20
N GLY A 97 3.65 5.04 -4.91
CA GLY A 97 4.12 4.60 -6.23
C GLY A 97 3.62 3.22 -6.60
N ALA A 98 2.59 2.74 -5.91
CA ALA A 98 2.03 1.42 -6.16
C ALA A 98 1.27 1.31 -7.50
N PHE A 99 0.83 2.42 -8.09
CA PHE A 99 0.16 2.41 -9.40
C PHE A 99 1.17 2.50 -10.55
N ALA A 100 2.10 1.55 -10.58
CA ALA A 100 3.14 1.42 -11.58
C ALA A 100 3.48 -0.07 -11.81
N GLU A 101 4.15 -0.38 -12.90
CA GLU A 101 4.60 -1.75 -13.19
C GLU A 101 5.66 -2.22 -12.19
N GLN A 102 6.44 -1.29 -11.59
CA GLN A 102 7.44 -1.60 -10.59
C GLN A 102 7.42 -0.56 -9.46
N ALA A 103 7.70 -1.00 -8.24
CA ALA A 103 7.78 -0.15 -7.05
C ALA A 103 9.00 -0.52 -6.19
N CYS A 104 9.65 0.50 -5.63
CA CYS A 104 10.65 0.33 -4.57
C CYS A 104 10.02 0.60 -3.21
N VAL A 105 10.28 -0.27 -2.25
CA VAL A 105 9.78 -0.14 -0.89
C VAL A 105 10.83 -0.63 0.11
N ASP A 106 10.98 0.07 1.24
CA ASP A 106 11.86 -0.35 2.32
C ASP A 106 11.35 -1.68 2.92
N GLU A 107 12.26 -2.61 3.23
CA GLU A 107 11.92 -3.95 3.72
C GLU A 107 11.07 -3.94 5.00
N ASP A 108 11.14 -2.89 5.83
CA ASP A 108 10.33 -2.76 7.04
C ASP A 108 8.82 -2.47 6.77
N HIS A 109 8.46 -2.14 5.52
CA HIS A 109 7.09 -1.87 5.10
C HIS A 109 6.47 -3.00 4.27
N VAL A 110 7.13 -4.14 4.24
CA VAL A 110 6.77 -5.30 3.40
C VAL A 110 6.52 -6.53 4.27
N ALA A 111 5.64 -7.39 3.80
CA ALA A 111 5.46 -8.72 4.38
C ALA A 111 5.39 -9.78 3.26
N HIS A 112 5.79 -11.01 3.61
CA HIS A 112 5.56 -12.16 2.73
C HIS A 112 4.06 -12.38 2.54
N MET A 113 3.64 -12.59 1.31
CA MET A 113 2.26 -12.87 0.98
C MET A 113 1.86 -14.28 1.46
N PRO A 114 0.70 -14.47 2.11
CA PRO A 114 0.18 -15.80 2.42
C PRO A 114 0.08 -16.66 1.16
N ARG A 115 0.40 -17.95 1.29
CA ARG A 115 0.51 -18.87 0.13
C ARG A 115 -0.80 -19.09 -0.61
N ASP A 116 -1.90 -19.03 0.10
CA ASP A 116 -3.28 -19.29 -0.33
C ASP A 116 -3.99 -18.04 -0.87
N LEU A 117 -3.37 -16.87 -0.83
CA LEU A 117 -3.88 -15.67 -1.48
C LEU A 117 -3.32 -15.50 -2.89
N ASP A 118 -4.15 -15.02 -3.80
CA ASP A 118 -3.70 -14.46 -5.07
C ASP A 118 -3.25 -12.99 -4.89
N PHE A 119 -2.59 -12.43 -5.90
CA PHE A 119 -2.08 -11.06 -5.83
C PHE A 119 -3.20 -10.03 -5.72
N THR A 120 -4.35 -10.28 -6.33
CA THR A 120 -5.48 -9.34 -6.31
C THR A 120 -6.09 -9.25 -4.91
N ALA A 121 -6.32 -10.39 -4.27
CA ALA A 121 -6.79 -10.43 -2.89
C ALA A 121 -5.76 -9.84 -1.92
N ALA A 122 -4.48 -10.19 -2.09
CA ALA A 122 -3.41 -9.70 -1.23
C ALA A 122 -3.21 -8.18 -1.33
N ALA A 123 -3.34 -7.60 -2.52
CA ALA A 123 -3.16 -6.15 -2.72
C ALA A 123 -4.18 -5.28 -1.98
N GLY A 124 -5.37 -5.80 -1.64
CA GLY A 124 -6.40 -5.06 -0.91
C GLY A 124 -6.26 -5.13 0.63
N VAL A 125 -5.26 -5.85 1.14
CA VAL A 125 -5.11 -6.08 2.59
C VAL A 125 -4.29 -5.01 3.30
N PRO A 126 -3.14 -4.54 2.80
CA PRO A 126 -2.16 -3.82 3.63
C PRO A 126 -2.72 -2.57 4.28
N LEU A 127 -3.33 -1.66 3.53
CA LEU A 127 -3.81 -0.39 4.08
C LEU A 127 -5.02 -0.57 4.98
N ALA A 128 -6.02 -1.30 4.52
CA ALA A 128 -7.24 -1.54 5.28
C ALA A 128 -6.99 -2.45 6.49
N GLY A 129 -6.14 -3.47 6.36
CA GLY A 129 -5.76 -4.38 7.43
C GLY A 129 -4.96 -3.71 8.52
N LEU A 130 -3.94 -2.92 8.18
CA LEU A 130 -3.19 -2.14 9.16
C LEU A 130 -4.09 -1.12 9.87
N THR A 131 -4.99 -0.45 9.15
CA THR A 131 -5.96 0.48 9.75
C THR A 131 -6.88 -0.24 10.74
N ALA A 132 -7.39 -1.41 10.38
CA ALA A 132 -8.23 -2.23 11.25
C ALA A 132 -7.49 -2.70 12.50
N LEU A 133 -6.28 -3.23 12.31
CA LEU A 133 -5.44 -3.74 13.40
C LEU A 133 -5.05 -2.63 14.40
N GLN A 134 -4.56 -1.50 13.89
CA GLN A 134 -4.18 -0.36 14.72
C GLN A 134 -5.38 0.18 15.50
N ALA A 135 -6.54 0.34 14.86
CA ALA A 135 -7.75 0.80 15.54
C ALA A 135 -8.15 -0.13 16.70
N LEU A 136 -8.15 -1.44 16.49
CA LEU A 136 -8.60 -2.40 17.51
C LEU A 136 -7.55 -2.62 18.60
N ARG A 137 -6.28 -2.81 18.22
CA ARG A 137 -5.20 -3.18 19.12
C ARG A 137 -4.60 -1.97 19.82
N ASP A 138 -4.19 -0.96 19.04
CA ASP A 138 -3.32 0.11 19.53
C ASP A 138 -4.14 1.28 20.11
N GLU A 139 -5.27 1.64 19.46
CA GLU A 139 -6.09 2.76 19.91
C GLU A 139 -7.17 2.34 20.92
N LEU A 140 -7.89 1.25 20.65
CA LEU A 140 -8.99 0.80 21.52
C LEU A 140 -8.55 -0.22 22.57
N GLY A 141 -7.42 -0.88 22.39
CA GLY A 141 -6.91 -1.89 23.31
C GLY A 141 -7.90 -3.04 23.58
N VAL A 142 -8.64 -3.46 22.52
CA VAL A 142 -9.69 -4.48 22.64
C VAL A 142 -9.14 -5.79 23.22
N LYS A 143 -9.82 -6.32 24.24
CA LYS A 143 -9.46 -7.57 24.93
C LYS A 143 -10.42 -8.71 24.58
N PRO A 144 -9.99 -9.98 24.72
CA PRO A 144 -10.88 -11.13 24.59
C PRO A 144 -12.14 -10.99 25.47
N GLY A 145 -13.28 -11.40 24.93
CA GLY A 145 -14.57 -11.33 25.61
C GLY A 145 -15.30 -9.99 25.52
N GLN A 146 -14.67 -8.92 25.09
CA GLN A 146 -15.34 -7.64 24.89
C GLN A 146 -16.26 -7.64 23.65
N ARG A 147 -17.36 -6.90 23.74
CA ARG A 147 -18.28 -6.66 22.61
C ARG A 147 -17.87 -5.36 21.92
N VAL A 148 -17.65 -5.42 20.61
CA VAL A 148 -17.27 -4.27 19.79
C VAL A 148 -18.38 -3.98 18.78
N PHE A 149 -18.79 -2.72 18.71
CA PHE A 149 -19.68 -2.22 17.67
C PHE A 149 -18.84 -1.59 16.55
N ILE A 150 -19.05 -2.03 15.31
CA ILE A 150 -18.33 -1.55 14.13
C ILE A 150 -19.31 -0.87 13.17
N SER A 151 -19.27 0.47 13.12
CA SER A 151 -19.99 1.25 12.12
C SER A 151 -19.32 1.09 10.76
N GLY A 152 -20.11 0.86 9.69
CA GLY A 152 -19.57 0.63 8.36
C GLY A 152 -18.86 -0.71 8.17
N GLY A 153 -19.30 -1.75 8.89
CA GLY A 153 -18.70 -3.09 8.91
C GLY A 153 -18.57 -3.77 7.53
N ALA A 154 -19.38 -3.38 6.54
CA ALA A 154 -19.30 -3.90 5.16
C ALA A 154 -18.21 -3.20 4.30
N GLY A 155 -17.57 -2.13 4.79
CA GLY A 155 -16.45 -1.48 4.12
C GLY A 155 -15.14 -2.26 4.27
N GLY A 156 -14.10 -1.90 3.50
CA GLY A 156 -12.81 -2.60 3.51
C GLY A 156 -12.20 -2.73 4.90
N VAL A 157 -12.13 -1.64 5.67
CA VAL A 157 -11.62 -1.67 7.05
C VAL A 157 -12.53 -2.50 7.97
N GLY A 158 -13.86 -2.30 7.90
CA GLY A 158 -14.82 -3.02 8.73
C GLY A 158 -14.79 -4.53 8.51
N THR A 159 -14.71 -4.98 7.27
CA THR A 159 -14.61 -6.42 6.93
C THR A 159 -13.36 -7.06 7.55
N LEU A 160 -12.22 -6.39 7.55
CA LEU A 160 -10.99 -6.90 8.16
C LEU A 160 -11.02 -6.82 9.70
N GLN A 161 -11.72 -5.85 10.29
CA GLN A 161 -11.98 -5.82 11.74
C GLN A 161 -12.78 -7.03 12.21
N PHE A 162 -13.78 -7.48 11.46
CA PHE A 162 -14.53 -8.70 11.80
C PHE A 162 -13.66 -9.95 11.75
N ARG A 163 -12.85 -10.10 10.73
CA ARG A 163 -11.96 -11.26 10.57
C ARG A 163 -10.88 -11.36 11.63
N SER A 164 -10.33 -10.24 12.09
CA SER A 164 -9.29 -10.22 13.13
C SER A 164 -9.79 -10.66 14.53
N ARG A 165 -11.12 -10.76 14.74
CA ARG A 165 -11.72 -11.25 15.99
C ARG A 165 -11.97 -12.77 16.02
N SER A 166 -11.86 -13.43 14.88
CA SER A 166 -12.20 -14.86 14.74
C SER A 166 -11.01 -15.80 14.93
N GLY A 167 -9.83 -15.24 15.26
CA GLY A 167 -8.59 -15.96 15.51
C GLY A 167 -8.19 -15.99 16.97
#